data_12e3f15c28ff951834372e8e3bec87fc
#
_entry.id   12e3f15c28ff951834372e8e3bec87fc
#
_cell.length_a   1.000
_cell.length_b   1.000
_cell.length_c   1.000
_cell.angle_alpha   90.00
_cell.angle_beta   90.00
_cell.angle_gamma   90.00
#
_symmetry.space_group_name_H-M   'P 1'
#
loop_
_entity.id
_entity.type
_entity.pdbx_description
1 polymer ?
#
loop_
_entity_poly.entity_id
_entity_poly.type
_entity_poly.pdbx_seq_one_letter_code
_entity_poly.pdbx_strand_id
1 'polypeptide(L)'
;MLSYFSGWFSRRSTTDHIRTYSTNNSELNANITNSFHPRLRSIFLQLDAIAPRFIVPSKEIQILTDPKVFYDVLKLKIKNSKKRIFLSSLYIGKSQVELIQCIDEALTANEDLQVYILTDALRGTREAPENRCSASLLIPLVEKHGKHRVDIRMYHTPHLNGFTKSLTPRRINESWGLQHMKLYGFDDEIILSGANLSSDYFTNRQDRYYLFSNAALTDYYYEIHNAVSSLSYQLLTSSKNVTGFRLTWPTSNKSCEPSMNLERFISDSSYLLEPILKHRKTENKEIELDDSEIDTIIYPISQFTPLLHPDNDISTEKSAILRLLSYLDSPQIKWWFTAGYFNMLPQIQERLINGKASGTVITAAPQANSFYKSSGVSYYIPEAYLLCAKKFLEEVQNRGKTSIIKLYEWSNGIVNTPEGWSYHAKGLWISVPDEEDPCITIIGSSNYTKRAYSLDLESNAIIITKDAELKRNMKLEINNLMKYADPLTLKDFEPKAQPQPEPVAEGGEAGEKEPSPPLYLVDENRRISRAVHVAVKIFGGKL
;
A
#
# COMPACT_ATOMS: atom_id res chain seq x y z
N MET A 1 -35.20 42.71 -43.22
CA MET A 1 -33.86 43.01 -43.72
C MET A 1 -32.91 42.42 -42.69
N LEU A 2 -32.57 41.16 -42.79
CA LEU A 2 -31.52 40.52 -43.61
C LEU A 2 -30.21 41.30 -43.56
N SER A 3 -29.24 40.84 -42.81
CA SER A 3 -28.03 40.13 -43.32
C SER A 3 -26.81 40.42 -42.47
N TYR A 4 -26.07 39.32 -42.22
CA TYR A 4 -24.62 39.19 -42.03
C TYR A 4 -23.96 39.76 -40.77
N PHE A 5 -23.58 38.80 -39.87
CA PHE A 5 -22.21 38.65 -39.45
C PHE A 5 -21.94 37.16 -39.09
N SER A 6 -21.34 36.48 -40.03
CA SER A 6 -20.64 35.21 -39.83
C SER A 6 -19.22 35.50 -39.38
N GLY A 7 -18.78 34.91 -38.26
CA GLY A 7 -17.44 35.11 -37.75
C GLY A 7 -17.08 33.98 -36.78
N TRP A 8 -16.59 32.89 -37.28
CA TRP A 8 -15.57 31.96 -36.78
C TRP A 8 -15.45 31.80 -35.26
N PHE A 9 -16.19 30.84 -34.72
CA PHE A 9 -15.73 30.06 -33.57
C PHE A 9 -15.21 28.71 -34.09
N SER A 10 -13.88 28.61 -34.24
CA SER A 10 -13.19 27.36 -34.39
C SER A 10 -13.36 26.58 -33.09
N ARG A 11 -14.34 25.66 -33.04
CA ARG A 11 -14.39 24.59 -32.08
C ARG A 11 -13.20 23.68 -32.40
N ARG A 12 -12.11 23.77 -31.63
CA ARG A 12 -11.20 22.64 -31.46
C ARG A 12 -11.99 21.57 -30.74
N SER A 13 -12.48 20.60 -31.50
CA SER A 13 -12.95 19.31 -31.06
C SER A 13 -11.72 18.63 -30.45
N THR A 14 -11.65 18.61 -29.13
CA THR A 14 -10.91 17.56 -28.43
C THR A 14 -11.71 16.29 -28.67
N THR A 15 -11.41 15.62 -29.76
CA THR A 15 -11.77 14.23 -29.97
C THR A 15 -11.05 13.44 -28.87
N ASP A 16 -11.79 13.14 -27.80
CA ASP A 16 -11.47 12.04 -26.90
C ASP A 16 -11.33 10.81 -27.81
N HIS A 17 -10.09 10.41 -28.07
CA HIS A 17 -9.80 9.13 -28.66
C HIS A 17 -10.17 8.05 -27.66
N ILE A 18 -11.47 7.69 -27.63
CA ILE A 18 -11.90 6.39 -27.12
C ILE A 18 -11.31 5.38 -28.12
N ARG A 19 -10.14 4.84 -27.78
CA ARG A 19 -9.54 3.76 -28.54
C ARG A 19 -10.40 2.51 -28.33
N THR A 20 -11.17 2.16 -29.34
CA THR A 20 -11.87 0.86 -29.43
C THR A 20 -10.83 -0.21 -29.77
N TYR A 21 -10.69 -1.18 -28.91
CA TYR A 21 -9.72 -2.27 -29.04
C TYR A 21 -10.36 -3.54 -29.54
N SER A 22 -9.75 -4.15 -30.55
CA SER A 22 -10.26 -5.27 -31.34
C SER A 22 -10.10 -6.64 -30.68
N THR A 23 -11.02 -7.56 -30.99
CA THR A 23 -11.30 -8.83 -30.32
C THR A 23 -10.55 -10.07 -30.81
N ASN A 24 -9.43 -9.95 -31.54
CA ASN A 24 -8.79 -11.10 -32.21
C ASN A 24 -7.59 -11.73 -31.48
N ASN A 25 -7.54 -11.70 -30.14
CA ASN A 25 -6.37 -12.16 -29.39
C ASN A 25 -6.59 -13.41 -28.51
N SER A 26 -7.62 -14.26 -28.76
CA SER A 26 -7.80 -15.47 -27.94
C SER A 26 -6.67 -16.51 -28.15
N GLU A 27 -6.16 -16.64 -29.37
CA GLU A 27 -5.07 -17.57 -29.69
C GLU A 27 -3.71 -17.05 -29.19
N LEU A 28 -3.42 -15.76 -29.35
CA LEU A 28 -2.20 -15.14 -28.83
C LEU A 28 -2.18 -15.22 -27.29
N ASN A 29 -3.29 -14.92 -26.63
CA ASN A 29 -3.39 -15.03 -25.17
C ASN A 29 -3.24 -16.48 -24.68
N ALA A 30 -3.69 -17.47 -25.42
CA ALA A 30 -3.50 -18.88 -25.09
C ALA A 30 -2.03 -19.29 -25.23
N ASN A 31 -1.35 -18.86 -26.29
CA ASN A 31 0.06 -19.15 -26.51
C ASN A 31 0.95 -18.54 -25.43
N ILE A 32 0.73 -17.28 -25.07
CA ILE A 32 1.46 -16.59 -23.99
C ILE A 32 1.36 -17.37 -22.67
N THR A 33 0.17 -17.72 -22.25
CA THR A 33 -0.04 -18.44 -20.97
C THR A 33 0.49 -19.87 -21.01
N ASN A 34 0.58 -20.48 -22.19
CA ASN A 34 1.15 -21.83 -22.37
C ASN A 34 2.66 -21.89 -22.14
N SER A 35 3.39 -20.78 -22.28
CA SER A 35 4.83 -20.71 -22.02
C SER A 35 5.18 -20.65 -20.52
N PHE A 36 4.21 -20.40 -19.65
CA PHE A 36 4.38 -20.43 -18.20
C PHE A 36 4.15 -21.83 -17.62
N HIS A 37 4.50 -22.01 -16.35
CA HIS A 37 4.24 -23.28 -15.66
C HIS A 37 2.76 -23.68 -15.77
N PRO A 38 2.42 -24.94 -16.14
CA PRO A 38 1.04 -25.35 -16.48
C PRO A 38 0.01 -25.06 -15.38
N ARG A 39 0.42 -25.13 -14.11
CA ARG A 39 -0.47 -24.80 -12.99
C ARG A 39 -0.92 -23.34 -12.95
N LEU A 40 -0.19 -22.42 -13.56
CA LEU A 40 -0.55 -21.00 -13.59
C LEU A 40 -1.69 -20.69 -14.59
N ARG A 41 -2.01 -21.61 -15.52
CA ARG A 41 -3.05 -21.38 -16.55
C ARG A 41 -4.41 -21.04 -15.93
N SER A 42 -4.83 -21.76 -14.89
CA SER A 42 -6.09 -21.47 -14.20
C SER A 42 -6.08 -20.13 -13.47
N ILE A 43 -4.92 -19.71 -12.96
CA ILE A 43 -4.74 -18.40 -12.31
C ILE A 43 -4.91 -17.29 -13.35
N PHE A 44 -4.26 -17.39 -14.50
CA PHE A 44 -4.40 -16.41 -15.58
C PHE A 44 -5.86 -16.23 -15.98
N LEU A 45 -6.58 -17.32 -16.25
CA LEU A 45 -8.01 -17.28 -16.62
C LEU A 45 -8.86 -16.58 -15.55
N GLN A 46 -8.58 -16.84 -14.27
CA GLN A 46 -9.32 -16.23 -13.17
C GLN A 46 -8.98 -14.76 -12.98
N LEU A 47 -7.71 -14.38 -13.11
CA LEU A 47 -7.29 -12.99 -12.99
C LEU A 47 -7.73 -12.15 -14.18
N ASP A 48 -7.72 -12.71 -15.40
CA ASP A 48 -8.24 -12.06 -16.60
C ASP A 48 -9.73 -11.69 -16.51
N ALA A 49 -10.49 -12.46 -15.74
CA ALA A 49 -11.90 -12.16 -15.48
C ALA A 49 -12.11 -11.04 -14.44
N ILE A 50 -11.04 -10.65 -13.71
CA ILE A 50 -11.12 -9.70 -12.58
C ILE A 50 -10.46 -8.38 -12.92
N ALA A 51 -9.24 -8.41 -13.48
CA ALA A 51 -8.36 -7.24 -13.61
C ALA A 51 -7.72 -7.15 -15.00
N PRO A 52 -7.33 -5.94 -15.44
CA PRO A 52 -6.61 -5.78 -16.70
C PRO A 52 -5.24 -6.47 -16.66
N ARG A 53 -4.83 -7.06 -17.78
CA ARG A 53 -3.54 -7.73 -17.95
C ARG A 53 -2.56 -6.83 -18.70
N PHE A 54 -1.32 -6.74 -18.21
CA PHE A 54 -0.20 -6.09 -18.90
C PHE A 54 0.94 -7.08 -19.10
N ILE A 55 1.53 -7.04 -20.28
CA ILE A 55 2.78 -7.74 -20.59
C ILE A 55 3.90 -6.73 -20.36
N VAL A 56 4.78 -7.05 -19.41
CA VAL A 56 5.91 -6.18 -19.02
C VAL A 56 7.16 -7.06 -18.96
N PRO A 57 8.10 -6.93 -19.91
CA PRO A 57 9.35 -7.69 -19.86
C PRO A 57 10.05 -7.56 -18.50
N SER A 58 10.62 -8.65 -18.00
CA SER A 58 11.30 -8.66 -16.68
C SER A 58 12.40 -7.62 -16.57
N LYS A 59 13.12 -7.34 -17.67
CA LYS A 59 14.16 -6.29 -17.77
C LYS A 59 13.64 -4.87 -17.51
N GLU A 60 12.33 -4.64 -17.60
CA GLU A 60 11.66 -3.37 -17.29
C GLU A 60 11.24 -3.26 -15.83
N ILE A 61 11.54 -4.28 -14.99
CA ILE A 61 11.18 -4.35 -13.59
C ILE A 61 12.43 -4.35 -12.72
N GLN A 62 12.54 -3.37 -11.84
CA GLN A 62 13.64 -3.27 -10.88
C GLN A 62 13.10 -3.33 -9.44
N ILE A 63 13.63 -4.26 -8.62
CA ILE A 63 13.35 -4.34 -7.19
C ILE A 63 14.38 -3.49 -6.46
N LEU A 64 13.89 -2.48 -5.70
CA LEU A 64 14.74 -1.63 -4.86
C LEU A 64 14.65 -2.18 -3.42
N THR A 65 15.78 -2.48 -2.80
CA THR A 65 15.81 -3.23 -1.54
C THR A 65 15.94 -2.36 -0.28
N ASP A 66 16.29 -1.08 -0.45
CA ASP A 66 16.71 -0.20 0.64
C ASP A 66 15.97 1.14 0.59
N PRO A 67 15.53 1.69 1.73
CA PRO A 67 14.87 3.00 1.81
C PRO A 67 15.66 4.15 1.19
N LYS A 68 16.98 4.15 1.37
CA LYS A 68 17.85 5.18 0.81
C LYS A 68 17.93 5.07 -0.70
N VAL A 69 18.08 3.85 -1.23
CA VAL A 69 18.06 3.60 -2.69
C VAL A 69 16.73 4.04 -3.29
N PHE A 70 15.61 3.73 -2.63
CA PHE A 70 14.29 4.22 -3.06
C PHE A 70 14.26 5.75 -3.14
N TYR A 71 14.76 6.45 -2.12
CA TYR A 71 14.75 7.92 -2.12
C TYR A 71 15.65 8.53 -3.18
N ASP A 72 16.85 7.96 -3.37
CA ASP A 72 17.80 8.42 -4.40
C ASP A 72 17.22 8.21 -5.82
N VAL A 73 16.60 7.06 -6.08
CA VAL A 73 15.90 6.78 -7.35
C VAL A 73 14.72 7.73 -7.53
N LEU A 74 13.92 7.96 -6.51
CA LEU A 74 12.79 8.90 -6.54
C LEU A 74 13.25 10.30 -6.97
N LYS A 75 14.30 10.84 -6.35
CA LYS A 75 14.87 12.16 -6.71
C LYS A 75 15.44 12.19 -8.13
N LEU A 76 16.12 11.12 -8.52
CA LEU A 76 16.68 11.00 -9.87
C LEU A 76 15.57 11.03 -10.94
N LYS A 77 14.47 10.29 -10.71
CA LYS A 77 13.33 10.25 -11.63
C LYS A 77 12.61 11.59 -11.69
N ILE A 78 12.42 12.29 -10.56
CA ILE A 78 11.88 13.66 -10.53
C ILE A 78 12.73 14.59 -11.39
N LYS A 79 14.05 14.60 -11.18
CA LYS A 79 14.99 15.48 -11.90
C LYS A 79 14.99 15.25 -13.41
N ASN A 80 14.80 14.00 -13.84
CA ASN A 80 14.88 13.60 -15.24
C ASN A 80 13.54 13.69 -15.98
N SER A 81 12.42 13.90 -15.28
CA SER A 81 11.09 13.97 -15.88
C SER A 81 10.95 15.11 -16.88
N LYS A 82 10.29 14.83 -18.01
CA LYS A 82 10.13 15.78 -19.12
C LYS A 82 8.67 16.22 -19.33
N LYS A 83 7.71 15.32 -19.10
CA LYS A 83 6.29 15.56 -19.42
C LYS A 83 5.46 15.70 -18.17
N ARG A 84 5.56 14.70 -17.27
CA ARG A 84 4.69 14.63 -16.08
C ARG A 84 5.36 13.96 -14.90
N ILE A 85 5.02 14.42 -13.71
CA ILE A 85 5.23 13.73 -12.44
C ILE A 85 3.85 13.57 -11.80
N PHE A 86 3.48 12.35 -11.36
CA PHE A 86 2.30 12.15 -10.53
C PHE A 86 2.64 11.36 -9.27
N LEU A 87 2.26 11.89 -8.12
CA LEU A 87 2.58 11.33 -6.82
C LEU A 87 1.29 11.12 -6.01
N SER A 88 0.90 9.86 -5.78
CA SER A 88 -0.13 9.52 -4.79
C SER A 88 0.54 9.02 -3.52
N SER A 89 0.27 9.66 -2.40
CA SER A 89 0.79 9.27 -1.09
C SER A 89 -0.24 9.60 -0.01
N LEU A 90 -0.29 8.85 1.08
CA LEU A 90 -1.16 9.19 2.21
C LEU A 90 -0.83 10.61 2.74
N TYR A 91 0.45 10.93 2.82
CA TYR A 91 0.96 12.25 3.21
C TYR A 91 2.40 12.44 2.74
N ILE A 92 2.83 13.69 2.71
CA ILE A 92 4.24 14.06 2.59
C ILE A 92 4.69 14.59 3.96
N GLY A 93 5.77 14.03 4.49
CA GLY A 93 6.28 14.39 5.81
C GLY A 93 6.66 15.87 5.89
N LYS A 94 6.33 16.51 7.01
CA LYS A 94 6.56 17.95 7.23
C LYS A 94 8.02 18.43 7.09
N SER A 95 8.97 17.52 7.21
CA SER A 95 10.42 17.76 7.07
C SER A 95 10.95 17.56 5.64
N GLN A 96 10.10 17.21 4.66
CA GLN A 96 10.51 16.85 3.29
C GLN A 96 10.77 18.08 2.41
N VAL A 97 11.51 19.05 2.93
CA VAL A 97 11.88 20.27 2.19
C VAL A 97 12.74 19.94 0.97
N GLU A 98 13.70 19.02 1.11
CA GLU A 98 14.57 18.55 0.02
C GLU A 98 13.77 17.94 -1.15
N LEU A 99 12.77 17.10 -0.87
CA LEU A 99 11.91 16.53 -1.90
C LEU A 99 11.12 17.61 -2.66
N ILE A 100 10.56 18.58 -1.93
CA ILE A 100 9.83 19.70 -2.54
C ILE A 100 10.75 20.58 -3.37
N GLN A 101 11.96 20.83 -2.88
CA GLN A 101 12.97 21.57 -3.64
C GLN A 101 13.36 20.83 -4.93
N CYS A 102 13.52 19.50 -4.89
CA CYS A 102 13.79 18.69 -6.08
C CYS A 102 12.69 18.83 -7.14
N ILE A 103 11.41 18.86 -6.72
CA ILE A 103 10.26 19.09 -7.62
C ILE A 103 10.29 20.54 -8.16
N ASP A 104 10.57 21.53 -7.31
CA ASP A 104 10.67 22.93 -7.69
C ASP A 104 11.77 23.18 -8.73
N GLU A 105 12.94 22.57 -8.53
CA GLU A 105 14.07 22.63 -9.46
C GLU A 105 13.71 22.00 -10.82
N ALA A 106 13.05 20.84 -10.83
CA ALA A 106 12.60 20.19 -12.06
C ALA A 106 11.59 21.04 -12.82
N LEU A 107 10.61 21.63 -12.14
CA LEU A 107 9.63 22.57 -12.71
C LEU A 107 10.28 23.84 -13.24
N THR A 108 11.32 24.35 -12.55
CA THR A 108 12.05 25.55 -12.99
C THR A 108 12.90 25.26 -14.21
N ALA A 109 13.49 24.07 -14.31
CA ALA A 109 14.34 23.66 -15.42
C ALA A 109 13.55 23.30 -16.70
N ASN A 110 12.26 22.97 -16.57
CA ASN A 110 11.42 22.53 -17.69
C ASN A 110 10.01 23.14 -17.58
N GLU A 111 9.69 24.09 -18.47
CA GLU A 111 8.41 24.80 -18.47
C GLU A 111 7.23 23.91 -18.92
N ASP A 112 7.47 22.84 -19.67
CA ASP A 112 6.45 21.91 -20.13
C ASP A 112 6.08 20.85 -19.08
N LEU A 113 6.89 20.71 -18.03
CA LEU A 113 6.66 19.69 -16.98
C LEU A 113 5.39 20.00 -16.18
N GLN A 114 4.54 18.98 -16.03
CA GLN A 114 3.33 19.00 -15.23
C GLN A 114 3.51 18.14 -13.97
N VAL A 115 3.05 18.63 -12.81
CA VAL A 115 3.15 17.92 -11.53
C VAL A 115 1.75 17.76 -10.93
N TYR A 116 1.39 16.53 -10.65
CA TYR A 116 0.12 16.12 -10.07
C TYR A 116 0.37 15.41 -8.73
N ILE A 117 -0.19 15.94 -7.65
CA ILE A 117 0.01 15.36 -6.31
C ILE A 117 -1.35 15.07 -5.69
N LEU A 118 -1.55 13.82 -5.27
CA LEU A 118 -2.73 13.36 -4.55
C LEU A 118 -2.33 12.90 -3.15
N THR A 119 -2.87 13.55 -2.12
CA THR A 119 -2.69 13.15 -0.72
C THR A 119 -4.04 12.99 -0.04
N ASP A 120 -4.04 12.46 1.19
CA ASP A 120 -5.25 12.41 2.01
C ASP A 120 -5.49 13.75 2.73
N ALA A 121 -6.72 14.24 2.74
CA ALA A 121 -7.06 15.52 3.34
C ALA A 121 -7.01 15.49 4.88
N LEU A 122 -7.45 14.38 5.50
CA LEU A 122 -7.44 14.24 6.95
C LEU A 122 -6.01 14.14 7.47
N ARG A 123 -5.21 13.26 6.84
CA ARG A 123 -3.81 13.06 7.23
C ARG A 123 -2.91 14.21 6.80
N GLY A 124 -3.11 14.75 5.59
CA GLY A 124 -2.27 15.79 4.99
C GLY A 124 -2.46 17.19 5.58
N THR A 125 -3.53 17.41 6.36
CA THR A 125 -3.81 18.69 7.06
C THR A 125 -3.84 18.54 8.58
N ARG A 126 -3.55 17.37 9.13
CA ARG A 126 -3.76 17.03 10.55
C ARG A 126 -3.05 17.96 11.52
N GLU A 127 -1.83 18.39 11.18
CA GLU A 127 -1.00 19.22 12.04
C GLU A 127 -1.31 20.73 11.96
N ALA A 128 -2.10 21.17 10.96
CA ALA A 128 -2.48 22.58 10.82
C ALA A 128 -3.63 22.95 11.81
N PRO A 129 -3.75 24.22 12.22
CA PRO A 129 -2.86 25.35 11.92
C PRO A 129 -1.60 25.42 12.81
N GLU A 130 -1.49 24.58 13.84
CA GLU A 130 -0.47 24.67 14.89
C GLU A 130 0.94 24.38 14.38
N ASN A 131 1.04 23.53 13.37
CA ASN A 131 2.31 23.09 12.79
C ASN A 131 2.23 22.97 11.26
N ARG A 132 3.41 22.89 10.63
CA ARG A 132 3.52 22.52 9.21
C ARG A 132 2.90 21.13 8.98
N CYS A 133 2.20 21.02 7.86
CA CYS A 133 1.57 19.79 7.38
C CYS A 133 1.88 19.59 5.88
N SER A 134 1.42 18.49 5.27
CA SER A 134 1.64 18.25 3.84
C SER A 134 1.10 19.40 2.98
N ALA A 135 -0.09 19.91 3.29
CA ALA A 135 -0.68 21.02 2.53
C ALA A 135 0.18 22.29 2.59
N SER A 136 0.64 22.70 3.77
CA SER A 136 1.48 23.90 3.93
C SER A 136 2.89 23.74 3.31
N LEU A 137 3.38 22.49 3.19
CA LEU A 137 4.65 22.20 2.53
C LEU A 137 4.53 22.29 0.99
N LEU A 138 3.37 21.93 0.45
CA LEU A 138 3.12 21.83 -0.99
C LEU A 138 2.67 23.17 -1.62
N ILE A 139 2.02 24.04 -0.85
CA ILE A 139 1.41 25.26 -1.39
C ILE A 139 2.40 26.19 -2.10
N PRO A 140 3.68 26.35 -1.68
CA PRO A 140 4.65 27.18 -2.40
C PRO A 140 4.89 26.76 -3.85
N LEU A 141 4.74 25.47 -4.18
CA LEU A 141 4.84 25.00 -5.57
C LEU A 141 3.72 25.60 -6.44
N VAL A 142 2.49 25.65 -5.91
CA VAL A 142 1.33 26.24 -6.61
C VAL A 142 1.50 27.75 -6.76
N GLU A 143 2.05 28.43 -5.73
CA GLU A 143 2.31 29.87 -5.75
C GLU A 143 3.33 30.25 -6.82
N LYS A 144 4.42 29.47 -6.91
CA LYS A 144 5.52 29.76 -7.82
C LYS A 144 5.23 29.36 -9.27
N HIS A 145 4.68 28.18 -9.51
CA HIS A 145 4.52 27.60 -10.86
C HIS A 145 3.09 27.68 -11.41
N GLY A 146 2.12 28.08 -10.59
CA GLY A 146 0.72 28.21 -10.97
C GLY A 146 -0.03 26.85 -11.02
N LYS A 147 -1.35 26.95 -10.81
CA LYS A 147 -2.26 25.79 -10.78
C LYS A 147 -2.41 25.06 -12.13
N HIS A 148 -1.94 25.65 -13.22
CA HIS A 148 -1.96 25.02 -14.54
C HIS A 148 -0.81 24.05 -14.77
N ARG A 149 0.27 24.16 -13.97
CA ARG A 149 1.42 23.25 -14.00
C ARG A 149 1.49 22.34 -12.76
N VAL A 150 0.92 22.79 -11.62
CA VAL A 150 0.95 22.06 -10.36
C VAL A 150 -0.48 21.89 -9.86
N ASP A 151 -1.05 20.69 -10.01
CA ASP A 151 -2.36 20.33 -9.47
C ASP A 151 -2.21 19.46 -8.24
N ILE A 152 -2.58 20.00 -7.08
CA ILE A 152 -2.51 19.29 -5.80
C ILE A 152 -3.92 18.99 -5.33
N ARG A 153 -4.19 17.70 -5.17
CA ARG A 153 -5.48 17.18 -4.76
C ARG A 153 -5.38 16.51 -3.39
N MET A 154 -6.43 16.65 -2.61
CA MET A 154 -6.53 16.11 -1.27
C MET A 154 -7.85 15.34 -1.14
N TYR A 155 -7.75 14.01 -1.11
CA TYR A 155 -8.90 13.13 -0.98
C TYR A 155 -9.47 13.20 0.44
N HIS A 156 -10.78 13.27 0.53
CA HIS A 156 -11.52 13.17 1.79
C HIS A 156 -12.56 12.08 1.65
N THR A 157 -12.56 11.12 2.59
CA THR A 157 -13.56 10.05 2.57
C THR A 157 -14.99 10.61 2.53
N PRO A 158 -15.85 10.12 1.62
CA PRO A 158 -17.22 10.64 1.50
C PRO A 158 -18.10 10.30 2.71
N HIS A 159 -17.70 9.30 3.51
CA HIS A 159 -18.48 8.80 4.64
C HIS A 159 -18.24 9.55 5.96
N LEU A 160 -17.36 10.55 5.98
CA LEU A 160 -17.12 11.40 7.14
C LEU A 160 -17.44 12.85 6.81
N ASN A 161 -18.56 13.36 7.29
CA ASN A 161 -19.00 14.73 7.05
C ASN A 161 -19.60 15.39 8.30
N GLY A 162 -19.83 16.71 8.21
CA GLY A 162 -20.61 17.51 9.15
C GLY A 162 -20.31 17.27 10.63
N PHE A 163 -21.36 16.93 11.36
CA PHE A 163 -21.36 16.81 12.82
C PHE A 163 -20.41 15.73 13.34
N THR A 164 -20.36 14.57 12.68
CA THR A 164 -19.46 13.46 13.08
C THR A 164 -18.00 13.88 13.02
N LYS A 165 -17.59 14.60 11.96
CA LYS A 165 -16.23 15.09 11.81
C LYS A 165 -15.83 16.10 12.89
N SER A 166 -16.75 16.96 13.31
CA SER A 166 -16.48 18.00 14.32
C SER A 166 -16.41 17.46 15.74
N LEU A 167 -17.09 16.36 16.03
CA LEU A 167 -17.14 15.76 17.38
C LEU A 167 -15.98 14.82 17.68
N THR A 168 -15.27 14.34 16.66
CA THR A 168 -14.20 13.36 16.84
C THR A 168 -12.82 14.02 16.72
N PRO A 169 -11.83 13.65 17.57
CA PRO A 169 -10.46 14.12 17.44
C PRO A 169 -9.89 13.81 16.04
N ARG A 170 -9.04 14.71 15.52
CA ARG A 170 -8.47 14.62 14.17
C ARG A 170 -7.86 13.24 13.85
N ARG A 171 -7.14 12.61 14.81
CA ARG A 171 -6.58 11.26 14.64
C ARG A 171 -7.65 10.18 14.54
N ILE A 172 -8.78 10.33 15.21
CA ILE A 172 -9.90 9.39 15.14
C ILE A 172 -10.63 9.54 13.81
N ASN A 173 -10.71 10.75 13.24
CA ASN A 173 -11.27 10.98 11.92
C ASN A 173 -10.58 10.13 10.84
N GLU A 174 -9.27 9.90 10.96
CA GLU A 174 -8.53 9.03 10.04
C GLU A 174 -9.01 7.56 10.04
N SER A 175 -9.75 7.13 11.05
CA SER A 175 -10.32 5.77 11.11
C SER A 175 -11.55 5.55 10.21
N TRP A 176 -12.03 6.59 9.52
CA TRP A 176 -13.18 6.50 8.60
C TRP A 176 -12.78 6.21 7.15
N GLY A 177 -11.48 6.11 6.87
CA GLY A 177 -10.95 5.78 5.56
C GLY A 177 -10.07 6.87 4.98
N LEU A 178 -9.06 6.46 4.23
CA LEU A 178 -7.98 7.31 3.74
C LEU A 178 -7.64 7.00 2.28
N GLN A 179 -7.09 7.99 1.59
CA GLN A 179 -6.32 7.74 0.38
C GLN A 179 -5.00 7.07 0.80
N HIS A 180 -4.89 5.75 0.56
CA HIS A 180 -3.75 4.98 1.02
C HIS A 180 -2.89 4.43 -0.11
N MET A 181 -3.18 4.74 -1.37
CA MET A 181 -2.35 4.38 -2.52
C MET A 181 -0.98 5.04 -2.46
N LYS A 182 0.05 4.36 -2.98
CA LYS A 182 1.40 4.86 -3.16
C LYS A 182 1.83 4.59 -4.60
N LEU A 183 1.60 5.60 -5.44
CA LEU A 183 1.88 5.59 -6.87
C LEU A 183 2.83 6.76 -7.17
N TYR A 184 4.04 6.47 -7.62
CA TYR A 184 5.04 7.48 -7.90
C TYR A 184 5.48 7.37 -9.35
N GLY A 185 4.83 8.16 -10.23
CA GLY A 185 5.01 8.10 -11.67
C GLY A 185 5.83 9.25 -12.24
N PHE A 186 6.62 8.95 -13.25
CA PHE A 186 7.58 9.84 -13.90
C PHE A 186 7.61 9.55 -15.40
N ASP A 187 6.99 10.39 -16.21
CA ASP A 187 6.81 10.16 -17.65
C ASP A 187 6.20 8.77 -17.94
N ASP A 188 7.01 7.82 -18.39
CA ASP A 188 6.61 6.46 -18.77
C ASP A 188 7.06 5.41 -17.74
N GLU A 189 7.47 5.82 -16.53
CA GLU A 189 7.93 4.94 -15.44
C GLU A 189 7.12 5.15 -14.17
N ILE A 190 6.98 4.08 -13.37
CA ILE A 190 6.27 4.15 -12.10
C ILE A 190 6.95 3.32 -11.01
N ILE A 191 7.00 3.85 -9.78
CA ILE A 191 7.34 3.08 -8.58
C ILE A 191 6.06 2.75 -7.83
N LEU A 192 5.83 1.46 -7.58
CA LEU A 192 4.81 0.96 -6.66
C LEU A 192 5.45 0.59 -5.33
N SER A 193 4.82 0.95 -4.22
CA SER A 193 5.35 0.73 -2.88
C SER A 193 4.28 0.72 -1.80
N GLY A 194 4.65 0.30 -0.58
CA GLY A 194 3.91 0.56 0.65
C GLY A 194 4.33 1.85 1.36
N ALA A 195 5.44 2.46 0.95
CA ALA A 195 6.08 3.60 1.60
C ALA A 195 5.39 4.93 1.32
N ASN A 196 5.22 5.77 2.33
CA ASN A 196 4.86 7.17 2.16
C ASN A 196 6.10 8.05 1.90
N LEU A 197 5.89 9.31 1.58
CA LEU A 197 6.96 10.28 1.32
C LEU A 197 7.34 11.02 2.62
N SER A 198 8.06 10.35 3.52
CA SER A 198 8.56 10.95 4.76
C SER A 198 9.90 10.36 5.18
N SER A 199 10.64 11.10 6.03
CA SER A 199 12.04 10.80 6.37
C SER A 199 12.27 9.36 6.82
N ASP A 200 11.40 8.82 7.66
CA ASP A 200 11.50 7.46 8.13
C ASP A 200 11.44 6.42 7.00
N TYR A 201 10.61 6.64 5.97
CA TYR A 201 10.56 5.79 4.77
C TYR A 201 11.76 6.00 3.81
N PHE A 202 12.58 7.00 4.05
CA PHE A 202 13.79 7.28 3.26
C PHE A 202 15.06 6.86 3.99
N THR A 203 14.96 6.45 5.26
CA THR A 203 16.13 6.16 6.10
C THR A 203 16.05 4.80 6.79
N ASN A 204 15.16 4.63 7.75
CA ASN A 204 15.15 3.52 8.69
C ASN A 204 13.76 2.86 8.88
N ARG A 205 12.92 2.86 7.83
CA ARG A 205 11.69 2.07 7.79
C ARG A 205 11.73 1.09 6.62
N GLN A 206 11.81 -0.19 6.92
CA GLN A 206 11.81 -1.23 5.91
C GLN A 206 10.44 -1.32 5.23
N ASP A 207 10.41 -1.12 3.93
CA ASP A 207 9.26 -1.37 3.06
C ASP A 207 9.72 -2.08 1.78
N ARG A 208 8.85 -2.17 0.76
CA ARG A 208 9.10 -2.78 -0.54
C ARG A 208 8.88 -1.75 -1.64
N TYR A 209 9.71 -1.81 -2.69
CA TYR A 209 9.68 -0.83 -3.78
C TYR A 209 9.98 -1.52 -5.10
N TYR A 210 9.10 -1.34 -6.09
CA TYR A 210 9.26 -1.87 -7.44
C TYR A 210 9.15 -0.74 -8.45
N LEU A 211 10.19 -0.55 -9.24
CA LEU A 211 10.20 0.39 -10.38
C LEU A 211 9.86 -0.38 -11.65
N PHE A 212 8.92 0.14 -12.41
CA PHE A 212 8.50 -0.36 -13.71
C PHE A 212 8.79 0.70 -14.77
N SER A 213 9.55 0.35 -15.81
CA SER A 213 9.85 1.22 -16.95
C SER A 213 8.97 0.83 -18.13
N ASN A 214 7.64 0.99 -17.98
CA ASN A 214 6.63 0.58 -18.95
C ASN A 214 5.53 1.64 -19.09
N ALA A 215 5.42 2.23 -20.27
CA ALA A 215 4.50 3.33 -20.54
C ALA A 215 3.03 2.95 -20.34
N ALA A 216 2.60 1.77 -20.84
CA ALA A 216 1.21 1.35 -20.76
C ALA A 216 0.75 1.12 -19.31
N LEU A 217 1.61 0.48 -18.50
CA LEU A 217 1.36 0.28 -17.08
C LEU A 217 1.36 1.61 -16.32
N THR A 218 2.28 2.52 -16.65
CA THR A 218 2.36 3.86 -16.04
C THR A 218 1.14 4.70 -16.38
N ASP A 219 0.67 4.67 -17.63
CA ASP A 219 -0.55 5.35 -18.06
C ASP A 219 -1.79 4.84 -17.34
N TYR A 220 -1.89 3.53 -17.12
CA TYR A 220 -2.99 2.95 -16.34
C TYR A 220 -3.03 3.51 -14.91
N TYR A 221 -1.91 3.53 -14.21
CA TYR A 221 -1.87 4.10 -12.85
C TYR A 221 -2.05 5.61 -12.83
N TYR A 222 -1.67 6.31 -13.91
CA TYR A 222 -1.99 7.72 -14.06
C TYR A 222 -3.49 7.96 -14.22
N GLU A 223 -4.21 7.08 -14.94
CA GLU A 223 -5.68 7.12 -15.01
C GLU A 223 -6.32 6.91 -13.63
N ILE A 224 -5.82 5.96 -12.84
CA ILE A 224 -6.25 5.76 -11.44
C ILE A 224 -6.02 7.03 -10.60
N HIS A 225 -4.82 7.61 -10.68
CA HIS A 225 -4.49 8.86 -10.01
C HIS A 225 -5.45 9.98 -10.38
N ASN A 226 -5.71 10.17 -11.67
CA ASN A 226 -6.60 11.22 -12.18
C ASN A 226 -8.05 11.00 -11.80
N ALA A 227 -8.54 9.76 -11.84
CA ALA A 227 -9.90 9.44 -11.42
C ALA A 227 -10.13 9.84 -9.96
N VAL A 228 -9.25 9.42 -9.03
CA VAL A 228 -9.37 9.78 -7.61
C VAL A 228 -9.13 11.28 -7.39
N SER A 229 -8.21 11.90 -8.11
CA SER A 229 -7.96 13.35 -8.07
C SER A 229 -9.19 14.15 -8.47
N SER A 230 -9.94 13.70 -9.49
CA SER A 230 -11.18 14.35 -9.95
C SER A 230 -12.37 14.19 -8.98
N LEU A 231 -12.20 13.39 -7.93
CA LEU A 231 -13.14 13.19 -6.83
C LEU A 231 -12.59 13.75 -5.50
N SER A 232 -11.63 14.67 -5.56
CA SER A 232 -10.89 15.21 -4.42
C SER A 232 -10.91 16.73 -4.40
N TYR A 233 -10.69 17.29 -3.20
CA TYR A 233 -10.53 18.74 -3.05
C TYR A 233 -9.23 19.21 -3.68
N GLN A 234 -9.23 20.41 -4.24
CA GLN A 234 -8.05 21.09 -4.75
C GLN A 234 -7.44 22.00 -3.68
N LEU A 235 -6.13 21.91 -3.52
CA LEU A 235 -5.36 22.78 -2.64
C LEU A 235 -5.04 24.08 -3.37
N LEU A 236 -5.48 25.20 -2.81
CA LEU A 236 -5.23 26.53 -3.33
C LEU A 236 -4.64 27.45 -2.26
N THR A 237 -3.93 28.49 -2.69
CA THR A 237 -3.44 29.57 -1.83
C THR A 237 -4.58 30.35 -1.19
N SER A 238 -4.36 30.88 0.00
CA SER A 238 -5.33 31.73 0.69
C SER A 238 -4.65 32.72 1.62
N SER A 239 -4.71 33.99 1.29
CA SER A 239 -4.25 35.07 2.17
C SER A 239 -5.17 35.32 3.36
N LYS A 240 -6.41 34.81 3.31
CA LYS A 240 -7.41 34.97 4.39
C LYS A 240 -7.28 33.93 5.47
N ASN A 241 -6.71 32.76 5.18
CA ASN A 241 -6.55 31.67 6.16
C ASN A 241 -5.20 31.76 6.85
N VAL A 242 -5.17 31.59 8.15
CA VAL A 242 -3.93 31.53 8.96
C VAL A 242 -2.96 30.45 8.47
N THR A 243 -3.50 29.39 7.87
CA THR A 243 -2.72 28.29 7.29
C THR A 243 -2.02 28.62 5.97
N GLY A 244 -2.36 29.75 5.32
CA GLY A 244 -1.87 30.12 3.99
C GLY A 244 -2.54 29.37 2.83
N PHE A 245 -3.39 28.39 3.11
CA PHE A 245 -4.07 27.57 2.10
C PHE A 245 -5.55 27.36 2.40
N ARG A 246 -6.27 26.89 1.38
CA ARG A 246 -7.65 26.40 1.49
C ARG A 246 -7.86 25.18 0.60
N LEU A 247 -8.81 24.34 0.99
CA LEU A 247 -9.33 23.25 0.18
C LEU A 247 -10.64 23.68 -0.47
N THR A 248 -10.77 23.47 -1.76
CA THR A 248 -11.97 23.83 -2.54
C THR A 248 -12.39 22.65 -3.39
N TRP A 249 -13.70 22.50 -3.60
CA TRP A 249 -14.24 21.55 -4.57
C TRP A 249 -14.35 22.25 -5.93
N PRO A 250 -13.47 21.93 -6.90
CA PRO A 250 -13.48 22.61 -8.19
C PRO A 250 -14.64 22.15 -9.07
N THR A 251 -15.14 23.05 -9.91
CA THR A 251 -16.21 22.76 -10.88
C THR A 251 -15.79 21.75 -11.97
N SER A 252 -14.48 21.54 -12.13
CA SER A 252 -13.91 20.54 -13.03
C SER A 252 -13.99 19.10 -12.50
N ASN A 253 -14.36 18.91 -11.25
CA ASN A 253 -14.53 17.57 -10.67
C ASN A 253 -15.65 16.81 -11.40
N LYS A 254 -15.51 15.48 -11.43
CA LYS A 254 -16.43 14.59 -12.14
C LYS A 254 -17.73 14.31 -11.38
N SER A 255 -17.84 14.79 -10.13
CA SER A 255 -19.05 14.72 -9.32
C SER A 255 -19.25 15.97 -8.46
N CYS A 256 -20.42 16.11 -7.87
CA CYS A 256 -20.68 17.09 -6.81
C CYS A 256 -19.87 16.74 -5.54
N GLU A 257 -19.72 17.72 -4.65
CA GLU A 257 -19.11 17.48 -3.34
C GLU A 257 -19.96 16.45 -2.55
N PRO A 258 -19.35 15.41 -1.93
CA PRO A 258 -20.11 14.35 -1.24
C PRO A 258 -20.96 14.88 -0.08
N SER A 259 -20.59 16.00 0.53
CA SER A 259 -21.38 16.67 1.57
C SER A 259 -22.71 17.26 1.06
N MET A 260 -22.80 17.52 -0.24
CA MET A 260 -24.03 18.05 -0.88
C MET A 260 -25.01 16.91 -1.25
N ASN A 261 -24.48 15.84 -1.82
CA ASN A 261 -25.29 14.66 -2.20
C ASN A 261 -24.40 13.43 -2.30
N LEU A 262 -24.39 12.60 -1.26
CA LEU A 262 -23.56 11.40 -1.16
C LEU A 262 -23.96 10.35 -2.20
N GLU A 263 -25.26 10.13 -2.42
CA GLU A 263 -25.76 9.13 -3.35
C GLU A 263 -25.32 9.43 -4.78
N ARG A 264 -25.49 10.69 -5.21
CA ARG A 264 -25.01 11.14 -6.51
C ARG A 264 -23.49 11.01 -6.62
N PHE A 265 -22.74 11.39 -5.58
CA PHE A 265 -21.29 11.26 -5.57
C PHE A 265 -20.87 9.80 -5.78
N ILE A 266 -21.47 8.85 -5.07
CA ILE A 266 -21.18 7.41 -5.20
C ILE A 266 -21.57 6.88 -6.60
N SER A 267 -22.70 7.32 -7.15
CA SER A 267 -23.11 6.95 -8.51
C SER A 267 -22.10 7.45 -9.55
N ASP A 268 -21.74 8.73 -9.50
CA ASP A 268 -20.78 9.34 -10.43
C ASP A 268 -19.40 8.71 -10.31
N SER A 269 -18.93 8.45 -9.07
CA SER A 269 -17.62 7.82 -8.84
C SER A 269 -17.59 6.36 -9.29
N SER A 270 -18.66 5.60 -9.07
CA SER A 270 -18.78 4.24 -9.59
C SER A 270 -18.72 4.21 -11.12
N TYR A 271 -19.46 5.10 -11.77
CA TYR A 271 -19.46 5.24 -13.24
C TYR A 271 -18.06 5.62 -13.79
N LEU A 272 -17.36 6.51 -13.11
CA LEU A 272 -16.01 6.95 -13.49
C LEU A 272 -14.98 5.81 -13.37
N LEU A 273 -15.05 5.02 -12.28
CA LEU A 273 -14.07 3.98 -11.97
C LEU A 273 -14.32 2.67 -12.72
N GLU A 274 -15.57 2.39 -13.11
CA GLU A 274 -15.96 1.13 -13.76
C GLU A 274 -15.13 0.79 -15.01
N PRO A 275 -14.91 1.68 -16.00
CA PRO A 275 -14.12 1.36 -17.19
C PRO A 275 -12.63 1.17 -16.91
N ILE A 276 -12.12 1.68 -15.77
CA ILE A 276 -10.72 1.54 -15.36
C ILE A 276 -10.52 0.20 -14.63
N LEU A 277 -11.45 -0.17 -13.73
CA LEU A 277 -11.32 -1.35 -12.88
C LEU A 277 -11.81 -2.62 -13.57
N LYS A 278 -12.87 -2.55 -14.37
CA LYS A 278 -13.34 -3.69 -15.13
C LYS A 278 -12.36 -4.05 -16.23
N HIS A 279 -12.26 -5.34 -16.46
CA HIS A 279 -11.45 -5.93 -17.52
C HIS A 279 -11.53 -5.12 -18.83
N ARG A 280 -10.45 -4.42 -19.17
CA ARG A 280 -10.17 -4.02 -20.53
C ARG A 280 -9.55 -5.25 -21.20
N LYS A 281 -10.23 -5.82 -22.20
CA LYS A 281 -9.59 -6.79 -23.10
C LYS A 281 -8.30 -6.13 -23.58
N THR A 282 -7.20 -6.78 -23.30
CA THR A 282 -5.81 -6.34 -23.46
C THR A 282 -5.63 -5.38 -24.62
N GLU A 283 -5.30 -4.13 -24.32
CA GLU A 283 -4.88 -3.15 -25.30
C GLU A 283 -3.39 -3.34 -25.62
N ASN A 284 -3.05 -4.53 -26.00
CA ASN A 284 -1.78 -4.67 -26.68
C ASN A 284 -1.97 -3.99 -28.06
N LYS A 285 -1.46 -2.76 -28.25
CA LYS A 285 -0.90 -2.44 -29.56
C LYS A 285 -0.13 -3.71 -29.95
N GLU A 286 -0.34 -4.18 -31.17
CA GLU A 286 0.48 -5.23 -31.74
C GLU A 286 1.96 -4.88 -31.49
N ILE A 287 2.43 -5.19 -30.30
CA ILE A 287 3.83 -5.30 -30.03
C ILE A 287 4.10 -6.68 -30.64
N GLU A 288 4.71 -6.73 -31.80
CA GLU A 288 5.35 -7.92 -32.35
C GLU A 288 6.47 -8.32 -31.39
N LEU A 289 6.11 -8.72 -30.15
CA LEU A 289 7.02 -9.41 -29.26
C LEU A 289 7.05 -10.86 -29.71
N ASP A 290 8.22 -11.38 -29.96
CA ASP A 290 8.44 -12.81 -30.07
C ASP A 290 7.95 -13.47 -28.78
N ASP A 291 7.24 -14.58 -28.86
CA ASP A 291 6.71 -15.35 -27.71
C ASP A 291 7.81 -15.64 -26.64
N SER A 292 9.09 -15.66 -27.06
CA SER A 292 10.26 -15.80 -26.19
C SER A 292 10.52 -14.57 -25.31
N GLU A 293 10.08 -13.37 -25.71
CA GLU A 293 10.27 -12.12 -24.97
C GLU A 293 9.18 -11.88 -23.90
N ILE A 294 8.09 -12.64 -23.95
CA ILE A 294 7.01 -12.55 -22.97
C ILE A 294 7.34 -13.44 -21.77
N ASP A 295 7.94 -12.84 -20.78
CA ASP A 295 8.41 -13.53 -19.57
C ASP A 295 7.66 -13.13 -18.30
N THR A 296 6.94 -11.99 -18.30
CA THR A 296 6.27 -11.47 -17.12
C THR A 296 4.92 -10.85 -17.47
N ILE A 297 3.93 -11.13 -16.62
CA ILE A 297 2.56 -10.63 -16.70
C ILE A 297 2.22 -9.89 -15.42
N ILE A 298 1.60 -8.72 -15.54
CA ILE A 298 1.19 -7.88 -14.42
C ILE A 298 -0.31 -7.66 -14.46
N TYR A 299 -0.96 -7.81 -13.30
CA TYR A 299 -2.36 -7.46 -13.07
C TYR A 299 -2.43 -6.33 -12.03
N PRO A 300 -2.67 -5.08 -12.45
CA PRO A 300 -3.05 -4.02 -11.52
C PRO A 300 -4.36 -4.37 -10.83
N ILE A 301 -4.39 -4.23 -9.50
CA ILE A 301 -5.56 -4.49 -8.68
C ILE A 301 -5.78 -3.34 -7.70
N SER A 302 -7.02 -2.97 -7.46
CA SER A 302 -7.37 -1.83 -6.60
C SER A 302 -8.55 -2.14 -5.70
N GLN A 303 -8.58 -1.48 -4.54
CA GLN A 303 -9.70 -1.53 -3.60
C GLN A 303 -10.23 -0.12 -3.40
N PHE A 304 -11.42 0.16 -3.91
CA PHE A 304 -12.06 1.49 -3.91
C PHE A 304 -13.47 1.45 -3.33
N THR A 305 -13.75 0.52 -2.43
CA THR A 305 -15.04 0.33 -1.75
C THR A 305 -15.72 1.64 -1.31
N PRO A 306 -15.01 2.63 -0.72
CA PRO A 306 -15.64 3.89 -0.31
C PRO A 306 -16.16 4.76 -1.44
N LEU A 307 -15.75 4.52 -2.68
CA LEU A 307 -16.14 5.26 -3.88
C LEU A 307 -17.14 4.50 -4.76
N LEU A 308 -17.50 3.27 -4.36
CA LEU A 308 -18.32 2.38 -5.17
C LEU A 308 -19.67 2.14 -4.52
N HIS A 309 -20.65 1.79 -5.35
CA HIS A 309 -21.98 1.45 -4.86
C HIS A 309 -21.90 0.20 -3.96
N PRO A 310 -22.46 0.24 -2.73
CA PRO A 310 -22.34 -0.87 -1.77
C PRO A 310 -22.82 -2.23 -2.30
N ASP A 311 -23.88 -2.22 -3.12
CA ASP A 311 -24.45 -3.44 -3.71
C ASP A 311 -23.71 -3.92 -4.96
N ASN A 312 -22.76 -3.13 -5.47
CA ASN A 312 -21.96 -3.45 -6.66
C ASN A 312 -20.52 -2.95 -6.50
N ASP A 313 -19.83 -3.47 -5.49
CA ASP A 313 -18.39 -3.18 -5.30
C ASP A 313 -17.57 -3.96 -6.33
N ILE A 314 -17.14 -3.24 -7.37
CA ILE A 314 -16.33 -3.75 -8.48
C ILE A 314 -14.82 -3.68 -8.18
N SER A 315 -14.42 -3.44 -6.95
CA SER A 315 -13.01 -3.49 -6.54
C SER A 315 -12.39 -4.84 -6.89
N THR A 316 -11.19 -4.81 -7.43
CA THR A 316 -10.53 -6.00 -7.99
C THR A 316 -9.60 -6.70 -7.00
N GLU A 317 -9.04 -5.97 -6.02
CA GLU A 317 -7.99 -6.50 -5.14
C GLU A 317 -8.45 -7.69 -4.31
N LYS A 318 -9.51 -7.53 -3.51
CA LYS A 318 -10.00 -8.60 -2.63
C LYS A 318 -10.31 -9.89 -3.41
N SER A 319 -11.00 -9.74 -4.55
CA SER A 319 -11.38 -10.88 -5.40
C SER A 319 -10.15 -11.57 -5.99
N ALA A 320 -9.19 -10.82 -6.52
CA ALA A 320 -7.97 -11.34 -7.11
C ALA A 320 -7.10 -12.08 -6.06
N ILE A 321 -6.92 -11.49 -4.88
CA ILE A 321 -6.14 -12.12 -3.80
C ILE A 321 -6.79 -13.41 -3.33
N LEU A 322 -8.09 -13.42 -3.10
CA LEU A 322 -8.79 -14.64 -2.68
C LEU A 322 -8.72 -15.74 -3.76
N ARG A 323 -8.73 -15.39 -5.04
CA ARG A 323 -8.51 -16.35 -6.14
C ARG A 323 -7.09 -16.86 -6.15
N LEU A 324 -6.11 -16.00 -6.02
CA LEU A 324 -4.70 -16.38 -5.97
C LEU A 324 -4.42 -17.33 -4.80
N LEU A 325 -4.97 -17.06 -3.61
CA LEU A 325 -4.78 -17.91 -2.44
C LEU A 325 -5.48 -19.27 -2.55
N SER A 326 -6.48 -19.45 -3.42
CA SER A 326 -7.06 -20.77 -3.68
C SER A 326 -6.10 -21.73 -4.40
N TYR A 327 -5.00 -21.21 -4.93
CA TYR A 327 -3.93 -22.00 -5.56
C TYR A 327 -3.02 -22.73 -4.56
N LEU A 328 -3.07 -22.41 -3.26
CA LEU A 328 -2.24 -23.00 -2.21
C LEU A 328 -2.67 -24.42 -1.80
N ASP A 329 -3.09 -25.22 -2.77
CA ASP A 329 -3.69 -26.54 -2.60
C ASP A 329 -2.70 -27.72 -2.65
N SER A 330 -1.40 -27.45 -2.89
CA SER A 330 -0.34 -28.45 -3.00
C SER A 330 0.75 -28.25 -1.95
N PRO A 331 1.27 -29.32 -1.33
CA PRO A 331 2.38 -29.24 -0.37
C PRO A 331 3.73 -28.85 -1.01
N GLN A 332 3.85 -28.95 -2.33
CA GLN A 332 5.04 -28.55 -3.09
C GLN A 332 5.13 -27.03 -3.33
N ILE A 333 4.04 -26.28 -3.05
CA ILE A 333 4.02 -24.83 -3.15
C ILE A 333 4.56 -24.22 -1.85
N LYS A 334 5.32 -23.15 -1.98
CA LYS A 334 5.77 -22.31 -0.87
C LYS A 334 5.17 -20.92 -1.01
N TRP A 335 4.79 -20.31 0.10
CA TRP A 335 4.34 -18.93 0.13
C TRP A 335 4.98 -18.16 1.27
N TRP A 336 5.16 -16.86 1.04
CA TRP A 336 5.62 -15.89 2.03
C TRP A 336 4.62 -14.74 2.07
N PHE A 337 4.25 -14.33 3.25
CA PHE A 337 3.34 -13.21 3.48
C PHE A 337 3.97 -12.24 4.44
N THR A 338 3.85 -10.94 4.17
CA THR A 338 4.31 -9.92 5.11
C THR A 338 3.30 -8.79 5.26
N ALA A 339 3.12 -8.33 6.50
CA ALA A 339 2.40 -7.12 6.84
C ALA A 339 2.94 -6.54 8.14
N GLY A 340 3.43 -5.29 8.09
CA GLY A 340 3.92 -4.59 9.28
C GLY A 340 2.80 -4.33 10.30
N TYR A 341 1.57 -4.09 9.82
CA TYR A 341 0.34 -3.98 10.61
C TYR A 341 -0.48 -5.25 10.48
N PHE A 342 -0.21 -6.21 11.37
CA PHE A 342 -0.67 -7.59 11.25
C PHE A 342 -2.09 -7.78 11.80
N ASN A 343 -3.09 -7.53 10.96
CA ASN A 343 -4.50 -7.80 11.28
C ASN A 343 -5.24 -8.26 10.00
N MET A 344 -4.87 -9.45 9.52
CA MET A 344 -5.39 -9.99 8.25
C MET A 344 -6.90 -10.05 8.20
N LEU A 345 -7.46 -9.76 7.02
CA LEU A 345 -8.85 -10.08 6.71
C LEU A 345 -9.12 -11.57 6.98
N PRO A 346 -10.18 -11.94 7.74
CA PRO A 346 -10.43 -13.34 8.10
C PRO A 346 -10.43 -14.31 6.91
N GLN A 347 -10.98 -13.92 5.76
CA GLN A 347 -11.01 -14.76 4.56
C GLN A 347 -9.60 -15.03 3.98
N ILE A 348 -8.67 -14.08 4.10
CA ILE A 348 -7.28 -14.26 3.69
C ILE A 348 -6.59 -15.22 4.66
N GLN A 349 -6.70 -14.96 5.97
CA GLN A 349 -6.14 -15.82 7.01
C GLN A 349 -6.63 -17.27 6.86
N GLU A 350 -7.91 -17.47 6.67
CA GLU A 350 -8.53 -18.77 6.49
C GLU A 350 -7.92 -19.54 5.29
N ARG A 351 -7.76 -18.88 4.14
CA ARG A 351 -7.17 -19.51 2.95
C ARG A 351 -5.70 -19.87 3.13
N LEU A 352 -4.92 -19.00 3.78
CA LEU A 352 -3.52 -19.26 4.08
C LEU A 352 -3.37 -20.47 5.02
N ILE A 353 -4.20 -20.57 6.06
CA ILE A 353 -4.10 -21.64 7.07
C ILE A 353 -4.67 -22.96 6.53
N ASN A 354 -5.79 -22.93 5.79
CA ASN A 354 -6.42 -24.15 5.26
C ASN A 354 -5.68 -24.75 4.06
N GLY A 355 -4.80 -24.00 3.41
CA GLY A 355 -3.98 -24.48 2.32
C GLY A 355 -3.11 -25.68 2.71
N LYS A 356 -2.61 -26.43 1.71
CA LYS A 356 -1.66 -27.52 1.88
C LYS A 356 -0.20 -27.05 1.75
N ALA A 357 -0.02 -25.88 1.18
CA ALA A 357 1.28 -25.26 0.92
C ALA A 357 1.97 -24.84 2.22
N SER A 358 3.30 -24.90 2.24
CA SER A 358 4.08 -24.38 3.37
C SER A 358 4.21 -22.86 3.31
N GLY A 359 4.11 -22.22 4.47
CA GLY A 359 4.06 -20.78 4.56
C GLY A 359 4.95 -20.14 5.61
N THR A 360 5.46 -18.97 5.27
CA THR A 360 6.21 -18.09 6.16
C THR A 360 5.50 -16.75 6.26
N VAL A 361 5.21 -16.32 7.47
CA VAL A 361 4.63 -15.01 7.77
C VAL A 361 5.67 -14.16 8.47
N ILE A 362 5.82 -12.89 8.04
CA ILE A 362 6.71 -11.90 8.65
C ILE A 362 5.87 -10.72 9.11
N THR A 363 6.00 -10.32 10.36
CA THR A 363 5.33 -9.13 10.92
C THR A 363 6.30 -8.27 11.71
N ALA A 364 5.90 -7.05 12.07
CA ALA A 364 6.69 -6.21 12.96
C ALA A 364 6.68 -6.77 14.39
N ALA A 365 7.84 -6.90 15.01
CA ALA A 365 7.92 -7.02 16.46
C ALA A 365 7.40 -5.73 17.13
N PRO A 366 6.93 -5.78 18.38
CA PRO A 366 6.45 -4.56 19.07
C PRO A 366 7.43 -3.40 19.00
N GLN A 367 8.73 -3.63 19.21
CA GLN A 367 9.78 -2.61 19.16
C GLN A 367 10.13 -2.11 17.75
N ALA A 368 9.67 -2.78 16.70
CA ALA A 368 9.78 -2.33 15.30
C ALA A 368 8.50 -1.67 14.79
N ASN A 369 7.45 -1.58 15.62
CA ASN A 369 6.21 -0.90 15.27
C ASN A 369 6.38 0.61 15.51
N SER A 370 5.99 1.45 14.54
CA SER A 370 6.13 2.92 14.64
C SER A 370 5.35 3.57 15.80
N PHE A 371 4.41 2.84 16.41
CA PHE A 371 3.67 3.30 17.58
C PHE A 371 4.28 2.82 18.92
N TYR A 372 5.40 2.11 18.89
CA TYR A 372 6.06 1.62 20.10
C TYR A 372 6.44 2.77 21.04
N LYS A 373 6.00 2.67 22.30
CA LYS A 373 6.17 3.71 23.34
C LYS A 373 5.61 5.08 22.94
N SER A 374 4.62 5.15 22.03
CA SER A 374 3.92 6.39 21.71
C SER A 374 3.00 6.81 22.87
N SER A 375 2.53 8.06 22.85
CA SER A 375 1.63 8.59 23.88
C SER A 375 0.14 8.30 23.58
N GLY A 376 -0.68 8.27 24.64
CA GLY A 376 -2.14 8.14 24.55
C GLY A 376 -2.58 6.78 24.04
N VAL A 377 -3.71 6.74 23.33
CA VAL A 377 -4.30 5.48 22.81
C VAL A 377 -3.37 4.72 21.87
N SER A 378 -2.51 5.43 21.13
CA SER A 378 -1.57 4.83 20.20
C SER A 378 -0.53 3.93 20.89
N TYR A 379 -0.30 4.10 22.19
CA TYR A 379 0.57 3.24 23.00
C TYR A 379 0.17 1.76 22.94
N TYR A 380 -1.13 1.48 22.84
CA TYR A 380 -1.65 0.11 22.83
C TYR A 380 -1.69 -0.55 21.45
N ILE A 381 -1.32 0.17 20.39
CA ILE A 381 -1.37 -0.36 19.02
C ILE A 381 -0.39 -1.53 18.80
N PRO A 382 0.90 -1.48 19.23
CA PRO A 382 1.81 -2.61 19.11
C PRO A 382 1.30 -3.86 19.85
N GLU A 383 0.72 -3.68 21.04
CA GLU A 383 0.11 -4.74 21.84
C GLU A 383 -1.12 -5.35 21.13
N ALA A 384 -1.91 -4.55 20.43
CA ALA A 384 -3.06 -5.01 19.66
C ALA A 384 -2.62 -5.90 18.47
N TYR A 385 -1.56 -5.52 17.75
CA TYR A 385 -1.02 -6.35 16.67
C TYR A 385 -0.35 -7.62 17.21
N LEU A 386 0.30 -7.56 18.37
CA LEU A 386 0.82 -8.73 19.06
C LEU A 386 -0.30 -9.72 19.42
N LEU A 387 -1.45 -9.24 19.88
CA LEU A 387 -2.65 -10.07 20.12
C LEU A 387 -3.15 -10.71 18.82
N CYS A 388 -3.14 -9.99 17.69
CA CYS A 388 -3.52 -10.56 16.41
C CYS A 388 -2.53 -11.67 15.97
N ALA A 389 -1.22 -11.46 16.18
CA ALA A 389 -0.18 -12.46 15.92
C ALA A 389 -0.36 -13.71 16.79
N LYS A 390 -0.65 -13.54 18.09
CA LYS A 390 -0.97 -14.66 19.00
C LYS A 390 -2.17 -15.45 18.54
N LYS A 391 -3.28 -14.77 18.18
CA LYS A 391 -4.49 -15.44 17.66
C LYS A 391 -4.23 -16.19 16.36
N PHE A 392 -3.38 -15.66 15.48
CA PHE A 392 -2.97 -16.36 14.28
C PHE A 392 -2.23 -17.67 14.62
N LEU A 393 -1.28 -17.64 15.55
CA LEU A 393 -0.55 -18.83 16.01
C LEU A 393 -1.48 -19.86 16.67
N GLU A 394 -2.43 -19.41 17.48
CA GLU A 394 -3.46 -20.27 18.09
C GLU A 394 -4.30 -20.97 17.01
N GLU A 395 -4.71 -20.25 15.95
CA GLU A 395 -5.48 -20.85 14.85
C GLU A 395 -4.63 -21.83 14.02
N VAL A 396 -3.35 -21.51 13.75
CA VAL A 396 -2.40 -22.42 13.09
C VAL A 396 -2.24 -23.72 13.91
N GLN A 397 -2.13 -23.63 15.23
CA GLN A 397 -2.04 -24.77 16.13
C GLN A 397 -3.35 -25.59 16.13
N ASN A 398 -4.50 -24.93 16.27
CA ASN A 398 -5.82 -25.56 16.29
C ASN A 398 -6.12 -26.34 15.00
N ARG A 399 -5.56 -25.89 13.86
CA ARG A 399 -5.67 -26.56 12.55
C ARG A 399 -4.56 -27.59 12.31
N GLY A 400 -3.67 -27.84 13.28
CA GLY A 400 -2.57 -28.79 13.14
C GLY A 400 -1.53 -28.40 12.07
N LYS A 401 -1.33 -27.11 11.82
CA LYS A 401 -0.47 -26.58 10.74
C LYS A 401 0.89 -26.07 11.22
N THR A 402 1.23 -26.25 12.49
CA THR A 402 2.50 -25.74 13.08
C THR A 402 3.77 -26.27 12.43
N SER A 403 3.70 -27.44 11.76
CA SER A 403 4.84 -28.01 11.02
C SER A 403 5.12 -27.26 9.71
N ILE A 404 4.09 -26.70 9.05
CA ILE A 404 4.20 -26.13 7.70
C ILE A 404 4.03 -24.60 7.67
N ILE A 405 3.41 -23.99 8.68
CA ILE A 405 3.23 -22.52 8.75
C ILE A 405 4.04 -21.97 9.92
N LYS A 406 4.89 -20.98 9.60
CA LYS A 406 5.78 -20.33 10.58
C LYS A 406 5.51 -18.83 10.59
N LEU A 407 5.53 -18.24 11.79
CA LEU A 407 5.45 -16.79 11.98
C LEU A 407 6.78 -16.28 12.50
N TYR A 408 7.22 -15.15 11.95
CA TYR A 408 8.45 -14.45 12.33
C TYR A 408 8.14 -13.00 12.68
N GLU A 409 8.86 -12.47 13.64
CA GLU A 409 8.85 -11.05 14.00
C GLU A 409 10.11 -10.36 13.56
N TRP A 410 9.96 -9.32 12.76
CA TRP A 410 11.06 -8.51 12.28
C TRP A 410 11.43 -7.44 13.29
N SER A 411 12.73 -7.30 13.60
CA SER A 411 13.26 -6.28 14.49
C SER A 411 14.72 -5.97 14.14
N ASN A 412 15.01 -4.70 13.84
CA ASN A 412 16.36 -4.20 13.69
C ASN A 412 16.55 -3.00 14.64
N GLY A 413 17.00 -3.27 15.85
CA GLY A 413 17.03 -2.31 16.95
C GLY A 413 15.64 -1.94 17.48
N ILE A 414 15.57 -0.81 18.19
CA ILE A 414 14.33 -0.27 18.77
C ILE A 414 13.96 1.01 18.04
N VAL A 415 12.75 1.07 17.47
CA VAL A 415 12.27 2.27 16.76
C VAL A 415 12.37 3.53 17.65
N ASN A 416 12.65 4.66 17.05
CA ASN A 416 12.88 5.96 17.71
C ASN A 416 14.14 6.02 18.60
N THR A 417 15.06 5.05 18.48
CA THR A 417 16.44 5.14 19.01
C THR A 417 17.44 5.31 17.86
N PRO A 418 18.66 5.79 18.12
CA PRO A 418 19.71 5.77 17.12
C PRO A 418 19.86 4.35 16.53
N GLU A 419 19.97 4.24 15.21
CA GLU A 419 20.08 2.97 14.48
C GLU A 419 18.84 2.05 14.56
N GLY A 420 17.79 2.43 15.28
CA GLY A 420 16.55 1.67 15.37
C GLY A 420 15.69 1.82 14.12
N TRP A 421 15.19 0.69 13.60
CA TRP A 421 14.34 0.62 12.40
C TRP A 421 12.91 0.27 12.75
N SER A 422 11.98 0.71 11.92
CA SER A 422 10.61 0.23 11.93
C SER A 422 10.31 -0.65 10.71
N TYR A 423 9.34 -1.54 10.84
CA TYR A 423 8.93 -2.46 9.79
C TYR A 423 7.56 -2.10 9.23
N HIS A 424 7.46 -1.97 7.91
CA HIS A 424 6.23 -1.57 7.25
C HIS A 424 5.99 -2.35 5.93
N ALA A 425 6.86 -3.31 5.58
CA ALA A 425 6.73 -4.10 4.37
C ALA A 425 5.39 -4.87 4.35
N LYS A 426 4.78 -4.94 3.17
CA LYS A 426 3.55 -5.67 2.91
C LYS A 426 3.61 -6.35 1.56
N GLY A 427 3.07 -7.57 1.49
CA GLY A 427 3.06 -8.34 0.25
C GLY A 427 2.90 -9.83 0.44
N LEU A 428 2.84 -10.49 -0.69
CA LEU A 428 2.72 -11.93 -0.81
C LEU A 428 3.66 -12.42 -1.91
N TRP A 429 4.32 -13.56 -1.71
CA TRP A 429 5.05 -14.28 -2.76
C TRP A 429 4.61 -15.73 -2.77
N ILE A 430 4.57 -16.34 -3.95
CA ILE A 430 4.17 -17.74 -4.13
C ILE A 430 5.11 -18.39 -5.16
N SER A 431 5.61 -19.60 -4.85
CA SER A 431 6.33 -20.44 -5.82
C SER A 431 5.35 -21.34 -6.57
N VAL A 432 5.80 -21.94 -7.67
CA VAL A 432 5.15 -23.11 -8.28
C VAL A 432 5.73 -24.39 -7.67
N PRO A 433 5.07 -25.55 -7.84
CA PRO A 433 5.65 -26.84 -7.45
C PRO A 433 7.04 -27.04 -8.07
N ASP A 434 7.93 -27.65 -7.28
CA ASP A 434 9.30 -28.02 -7.69
C ASP A 434 10.24 -26.82 -7.95
N GLU A 435 9.81 -25.58 -7.63
CA GLU A 435 10.65 -24.39 -7.63
C GLU A 435 10.83 -23.81 -6.22
N GLU A 436 12.07 -23.41 -5.90
CA GLU A 436 12.40 -22.78 -4.61
C GLU A 436 12.12 -21.27 -4.62
N ASP A 437 12.30 -20.63 -5.77
CA ASP A 437 12.11 -19.19 -5.93
C ASP A 437 10.65 -18.87 -6.24
N PRO A 438 10.12 -17.75 -5.72
CA PRO A 438 8.76 -17.33 -6.02
C PRO A 438 8.66 -16.86 -7.47
N CYS A 439 7.58 -17.24 -8.14
CA CYS A 439 7.25 -16.76 -9.47
C CYS A 439 6.09 -15.76 -9.47
N ILE A 440 5.42 -15.58 -8.34
CA ILE A 440 4.33 -14.62 -8.15
C ILE A 440 4.68 -13.72 -6.98
N THR A 441 4.43 -12.40 -7.11
CA THR A 441 4.45 -11.48 -5.97
C THR A 441 3.36 -10.43 -6.10
N ILE A 442 2.97 -9.84 -4.96
CA ILE A 442 2.05 -8.69 -4.90
C ILE A 442 2.81 -7.53 -4.27
N ILE A 443 2.80 -6.40 -4.95
CA ILE A 443 3.42 -5.13 -4.51
C ILE A 443 2.39 -4.02 -4.48
N GLY A 444 2.40 -3.17 -3.48
CA GLY A 444 1.53 -1.99 -3.37
C GLY A 444 1.27 -1.55 -1.94
N SER A 445 0.14 -0.93 -1.74
CA SER A 445 -0.16 -0.16 -0.53
C SER A 445 -0.94 -0.93 0.54
N SER A 446 -1.62 -2.02 0.18
CA SER A 446 -2.57 -2.71 1.05
C SER A 446 -1.90 -3.46 2.20
N ASN A 447 -2.45 -3.31 3.41
CA ASN A 447 -2.07 -4.09 4.58
C ASN A 447 -2.86 -5.41 4.74
N TYR A 448 -3.73 -5.74 3.78
CA TYR A 448 -4.60 -6.93 3.79
C TYR A 448 -5.53 -7.01 5.01
N THR A 449 -5.87 -5.87 5.61
CA THR A 449 -6.75 -5.78 6.78
C THR A 449 -8.21 -5.58 6.37
N LYS A 450 -9.15 -5.79 7.31
CA LYS A 450 -10.55 -5.46 7.08
C LYS A 450 -10.72 -3.98 6.71
N ARG A 451 -9.92 -3.11 7.32
CA ARG A 451 -9.90 -1.67 7.03
C ARG A 451 -9.51 -1.38 5.58
N ALA A 452 -8.41 -1.98 5.08
CA ALA A 452 -7.95 -1.83 3.72
C ALA A 452 -9.04 -2.20 2.69
N TYR A 453 -9.82 -3.26 2.97
CA TYR A 453 -10.88 -3.75 2.07
C TYR A 453 -12.25 -3.09 2.24
N SER A 454 -12.42 -2.16 3.17
CA SER A 454 -13.73 -1.53 3.40
C SER A 454 -13.70 -0.02 3.51
N LEU A 455 -12.55 0.58 3.84
CA LEU A 455 -12.49 2.00 4.20
C LEU A 455 -11.42 2.78 3.43
N ASP A 456 -10.25 2.17 3.16
CA ASP A 456 -9.14 2.87 2.52
C ASP A 456 -9.19 2.71 0.99
N LEU A 457 -8.55 3.63 0.26
CA LEU A 457 -8.29 3.48 -1.17
C LEU A 457 -6.90 2.87 -1.35
N GLU A 458 -6.85 1.67 -1.92
CA GLU A 458 -5.63 0.90 -2.10
C GLU A 458 -5.38 0.59 -3.58
N SER A 459 -4.11 0.47 -3.96
CA SER A 459 -3.72 0.05 -5.30
C SER A 459 -2.44 -0.77 -5.25
N ASN A 460 -2.45 -1.90 -5.95
CA ASN A 460 -1.39 -2.89 -5.95
C ASN A 460 -1.22 -3.50 -7.35
N ALA A 461 -0.19 -4.33 -7.52
CA ALA A 461 0.02 -5.16 -8.70
C ALA A 461 0.33 -6.61 -8.30
N ILE A 462 -0.28 -7.57 -8.99
CA ILE A 462 0.14 -8.97 -9.00
C ILE A 462 1.12 -9.12 -10.16
N ILE A 463 2.33 -9.60 -9.89
CA ILE A 463 3.38 -9.87 -10.87
C ILE A 463 3.53 -11.38 -10.96
N ILE A 464 3.44 -11.93 -12.17
CA ILE A 464 3.65 -13.36 -12.46
C ILE A 464 4.76 -13.46 -13.50
N THR A 465 5.87 -14.12 -13.16
CA THR A 465 7.04 -14.22 -14.03
C THR A 465 7.53 -15.64 -14.20
N LYS A 466 8.06 -15.96 -15.41
CA LYS A 466 8.86 -17.17 -15.67
C LYS A 466 10.36 -16.85 -15.74
N ASP A 467 10.73 -15.56 -15.73
CA ASP A 467 12.13 -15.13 -15.80
C ASP A 467 12.91 -15.55 -14.55
N ALA A 468 14.04 -16.21 -14.77
CA ALA A 468 14.83 -16.79 -13.69
C ALA A 468 15.55 -15.74 -12.85
N GLU A 469 15.94 -14.60 -13.45
CA GLU A 469 16.61 -13.52 -12.73
C GLU A 469 15.64 -12.76 -11.84
N LEU A 470 14.46 -12.42 -12.36
CA LEU A 470 13.43 -11.74 -11.56
C LEU A 470 12.95 -12.64 -10.40
N LYS A 471 12.77 -13.96 -10.61
CA LYS A 471 12.47 -14.92 -9.53
C LYS A 471 13.56 -14.91 -8.44
N ARG A 472 14.85 -14.96 -8.82
CA ARG A 472 15.96 -14.84 -7.87
C ARG A 472 15.94 -13.51 -7.11
N ASN A 473 15.66 -12.40 -7.80
CA ASN A 473 15.59 -11.09 -7.17
C ASN A 473 14.43 -11.00 -6.16
N MET A 474 13.27 -11.61 -6.45
CA MET A 474 12.17 -11.76 -5.48
C MET A 474 12.60 -12.60 -4.27
N LYS A 475 13.38 -13.67 -4.49
CA LYS A 475 13.91 -14.49 -3.37
C LYS A 475 14.92 -13.71 -2.54
N LEU A 476 15.79 -12.93 -3.16
CA LEU A 476 16.73 -12.06 -2.46
C LEU A 476 16.00 -10.99 -1.63
N GLU A 477 14.90 -10.44 -2.13
CA GLU A 477 14.03 -9.54 -1.36
C GLU A 477 13.49 -10.23 -0.09
N ILE A 478 12.95 -11.45 -0.21
CA ILE A 478 12.50 -12.24 0.94
C ILE A 478 13.64 -12.46 1.93
N ASN A 479 14.82 -12.89 1.46
CA ASN A 479 15.98 -13.14 2.31
C ASN A 479 16.44 -11.87 3.04
N ASN A 480 16.37 -10.70 2.38
CA ASN A 480 16.66 -9.42 3.02
C ASN A 480 15.67 -9.11 4.16
N LEU A 481 14.39 -9.37 3.97
CA LEU A 481 13.39 -9.20 5.03
C LEU A 481 13.61 -10.20 6.17
N MET A 482 13.98 -11.45 5.86
CA MET A 482 14.24 -12.50 6.86
C MET A 482 15.51 -12.25 7.69
N LYS A 483 16.44 -11.41 7.23
CA LYS A 483 17.72 -11.15 7.91
C LYS A 483 17.55 -10.69 9.37
N TYR A 484 16.48 -9.97 9.65
CA TYR A 484 16.18 -9.41 10.97
C TYR A 484 14.88 -9.98 11.55
N ALA A 485 14.48 -11.17 11.11
CA ALA A 485 13.22 -11.80 11.51
C ALA A 485 13.48 -13.05 12.35
N ASP A 486 13.03 -13.02 13.60
CA ASP A 486 13.14 -14.13 14.55
C ASP A 486 11.82 -14.92 14.62
N PRO A 487 11.87 -16.25 14.81
CA PRO A 487 10.68 -17.07 14.97
C PRO A 487 9.84 -16.62 16.17
N LEU A 488 8.52 -16.51 15.98
CA LEU A 488 7.55 -16.29 17.06
C LEU A 488 6.67 -17.53 17.20
N THR A 489 6.54 -18.01 18.45
CA THR A 489 5.76 -19.20 18.82
C THR A 489 4.85 -18.91 20.00
N LEU A 490 3.89 -19.78 20.30
CA LEU A 490 3.04 -19.62 21.47
C LEU A 490 3.81 -19.72 22.79
N LYS A 491 4.96 -20.41 22.81
CA LYS A 491 5.84 -20.49 23.98
C LYS A 491 6.41 -19.13 24.40
N ASP A 492 6.54 -18.19 23.45
CA ASP A 492 7.05 -16.84 23.75
C ASP A 492 6.07 -15.99 24.55
N PHE A 493 4.80 -16.40 24.64
CA PHE A 493 3.77 -15.77 25.45
C PHE A 493 3.61 -16.41 26.84
N GLU A 494 4.37 -17.48 27.13
CA GLU A 494 4.35 -18.14 28.42
C GLU A 494 5.30 -17.43 29.40
N PRO A 495 4.98 -17.44 30.73
CA PRO A 495 5.88 -16.92 31.74
C PRO A 495 7.21 -17.68 31.74
N LYS A 496 8.32 -16.97 31.70
CA LYS A 496 9.68 -17.54 31.80
C LYS A 496 10.19 -17.40 33.22
N ALA A 497 10.85 -18.43 33.75
CA ALA A 497 11.54 -18.35 35.01
C ALA A 497 12.68 -17.35 34.91
N GLN A 498 12.69 -16.35 35.81
CA GLN A 498 13.81 -15.42 35.89
C GLN A 498 14.85 -15.97 36.89
N PRO A 499 16.15 -15.87 36.58
CA PRO A 499 17.18 -16.12 37.58
C PRO A 499 17.00 -15.15 38.73
N GLN A 500 16.90 -15.65 39.93
CA GLN A 500 16.90 -14.79 41.11
C GLN A 500 18.27 -14.11 41.23
N PRO A 501 18.33 -12.83 41.64
CA PRO A 501 19.60 -12.23 42.01
C PRO A 501 20.21 -13.07 43.11
N GLU A 502 21.50 -13.42 42.97
CA GLU A 502 22.22 -14.12 44.04
C GLU A 502 22.05 -13.33 45.33
N PRO A 503 21.75 -14.00 46.46
CA PRO A 503 21.62 -13.31 47.73
C PRO A 503 22.93 -12.59 48.03
N VAL A 504 22.88 -11.29 48.17
CA VAL A 504 24.03 -10.47 48.65
C VAL A 504 24.36 -11.05 50.01
N ALA A 505 25.57 -11.61 50.16
CA ALA A 505 26.05 -12.12 51.43
C ALA A 505 26.26 -10.95 52.39
N GLU A 506 25.17 -10.60 53.13
CA GLU A 506 25.36 -9.85 54.38
C GLU A 506 25.84 -10.86 55.42
N GLY A 507 27.05 -10.61 55.95
CA GLY A 507 27.71 -11.46 56.93
C GLY A 507 26.85 -11.71 58.16
N GLY A 508 26.23 -12.86 58.24
CA GLY A 508 25.47 -13.38 59.37
C GLY A 508 25.25 -14.88 59.16
N GLU A 509 25.37 -15.67 60.23
CA GLU A 509 25.41 -17.11 60.34
C GLU A 509 24.43 -17.84 59.38
N ALA A 510 25.01 -18.87 58.71
CA ALA A 510 24.32 -19.72 57.74
C ALA A 510 23.18 -20.53 58.35
N GLY A 511 21.98 -20.02 58.25
CA GLY A 511 20.77 -20.83 58.25
C GLY A 511 20.46 -21.20 56.79
N GLU A 512 20.39 -22.48 56.45
CA GLU A 512 19.92 -22.99 55.16
C GLU A 512 18.50 -22.44 54.87
N LYS A 513 18.41 -21.30 54.19
CA LYS A 513 17.13 -20.84 53.63
C LYS A 513 16.88 -21.63 52.38
N GLU A 514 15.78 -22.37 52.33
CA GLU A 514 15.29 -22.97 51.07
C GLU A 514 15.28 -21.90 49.97
N PRO A 515 15.77 -22.19 48.76
CA PRO A 515 15.75 -21.27 47.65
C PRO A 515 14.31 -20.85 47.38
N SER A 516 14.04 -19.56 47.38
CA SER A 516 12.71 -19.03 47.06
C SER A 516 12.31 -19.51 45.65
N PRO A 517 11.04 -19.87 45.43
CA PRO A 517 10.60 -20.38 44.13
C PRO A 517 10.89 -19.31 43.02
N PRO A 518 11.29 -19.76 41.83
CA PRO A 518 11.61 -18.83 40.72
C PRO A 518 10.43 -17.94 40.40
N LEU A 519 10.72 -16.65 40.18
CA LEU A 519 9.71 -15.68 39.78
C LEU A 519 9.42 -15.88 38.28
N TYR A 520 8.21 -16.27 37.92
CA TYR A 520 7.78 -16.44 36.55
C TYR A 520 7.19 -15.12 36.03
N LEU A 521 7.86 -14.48 35.09
CA LEU A 521 7.39 -13.24 34.46
C LEU A 521 7.26 -13.40 32.94
N VAL A 522 6.22 -12.82 32.38
CA VAL A 522 6.09 -12.67 30.93
C VAL A 522 6.95 -11.48 30.51
N ASP A 523 7.73 -11.65 29.43
CA ASP A 523 8.49 -10.54 28.80
C ASP A 523 7.58 -9.33 28.60
N GLU A 524 8.07 -8.14 28.91
CA GLU A 524 7.31 -6.89 28.79
C GLU A 524 6.75 -6.71 27.37
N ASN A 525 7.50 -7.04 26.35
CA ASN A 525 7.09 -6.96 24.94
C ASN A 525 6.12 -8.09 24.51
N ARG A 526 5.83 -9.06 25.40
CA ARG A 526 4.85 -10.14 25.18
C ARG A 526 3.59 -9.98 26.00
N ARG A 527 3.52 -8.94 26.80
CA ARG A 527 2.36 -8.65 27.66
C ARG A 527 1.18 -8.17 26.86
N ILE A 528 0.02 -8.78 27.06
CA ILE A 528 -1.25 -8.37 26.44
C ILE A 528 -2.26 -8.08 27.56
N SER A 529 -2.64 -6.82 27.69
CA SER A 529 -3.56 -6.36 28.73
C SER A 529 -5.01 -6.75 28.41
N ARG A 530 -5.84 -6.89 29.47
CA ARG A 530 -7.28 -7.14 29.30
C ARG A 530 -7.96 -6.02 28.52
N ALA A 531 -7.51 -4.77 28.69
CA ALA A 531 -8.04 -3.62 27.97
C ALA A 531 -7.87 -3.76 26.46
N VAL A 532 -6.71 -4.24 26.00
CA VAL A 532 -6.44 -4.49 24.58
C VAL A 532 -7.30 -5.62 24.02
N HIS A 533 -7.53 -6.71 24.79
CA HIS A 533 -8.45 -7.77 24.38
C HIS A 533 -9.87 -7.22 24.10
N VAL A 534 -10.38 -6.35 24.97
CA VAL A 534 -11.69 -5.72 24.78
C VAL A 534 -11.67 -4.75 23.61
N ALA A 535 -10.64 -3.89 23.51
CA ALA A 535 -10.50 -2.92 22.43
C ALA A 535 -10.41 -3.59 21.04
N VAL A 536 -9.63 -4.64 20.89
CA VAL A 536 -9.52 -5.40 19.63
C VAL A 536 -10.83 -6.10 19.28
N LYS A 537 -11.58 -6.59 20.25
CA LYS A 537 -12.91 -7.19 19.99
C LYS A 537 -13.90 -6.15 19.43
N ILE A 538 -13.84 -4.90 19.89
CA ILE A 538 -14.79 -3.83 19.50
C ILE A 538 -14.29 -3.11 18.24
N PHE A 539 -13.03 -2.74 18.20
CA PHE A 539 -12.45 -1.84 17.19
C PHE A 539 -11.48 -2.53 16.21
N GLY A 540 -11.25 -3.83 16.32
CA GLY A 540 -10.28 -4.55 15.49
C GLY A 540 -10.53 -4.44 13.98
N GLY A 541 -11.76 -4.17 13.56
CA GLY A 541 -12.07 -3.89 12.16
C GLY A 541 -11.55 -2.54 11.64
N LYS A 542 -11.05 -1.67 12.51
CA LYS A 542 -10.49 -0.33 12.19
C LYS A 542 -8.97 -0.25 12.41
N LEU A 543 -8.35 -1.36 12.86
CA LEU A 543 -6.88 -1.52 12.99
C LEU A 543 -6.22 -1.77 11.65
#